data_83589ca5ca596fc90a9a6c26ba209797
#
_entry.id   83589ca5ca596fc90a9a6c26ba209797
#
_cell.length_a   1.000
_cell.length_b   1.000
_cell.length_c   1.000
_cell.angle_alpha   90.00
_cell.angle_beta   90.00
_cell.angle_gamma   90.00
#
_symmetry.space_group_name_H-M   'P 1'
#
loop_
_entity.id
_entity.type
_entity.pdbx_description
1 polymer ?
#
loop_
_entity_poly.entity_id
_entity_poly.type
_entity_poly.pdbx_seq_one_letter_code
_entity_poly.pdbx_strand_id
1 'polypeptide(L)'
;NVPTECAEICKAVYPVEIEKSIADLGGSIYANNLVNGILSGLFLCDHDAGFSLIRSIFLSKGEDTVSKNITAYQRGIEISKQIPVKIDINKDSGLQSMKVLSGTESIGIGAIAGGCDFIASYPMSPSTGVLAYMAKQSMKFGIAVEQAEDEIAAINMMLGAWYASAP
;
A
#
# COMPACT_ATOMS: atom_id res chain seq x y z
N ASN A 1 25.26 -9.38 -4.55
CA ASN A 1 25.54 -10.81 -4.52
C ASN A 1 24.23 -11.56 -4.37
N VAL A 2 23.95 -12.49 -5.29
CA VAL A 2 22.82 -13.41 -5.17
C VAL A 2 23.17 -14.45 -4.12
N PRO A 3 22.34 -14.70 -3.10
CA PRO A 3 22.60 -15.77 -2.14
C PRO A 3 22.71 -17.13 -2.83
N THR A 4 23.69 -17.92 -2.46
CA THR A 4 23.98 -19.24 -3.08
C THR A 4 22.75 -20.15 -3.02
N GLU A 5 21.99 -20.08 -1.93
CA GLU A 5 20.76 -20.83 -1.71
C GLU A 5 19.68 -20.54 -2.78
N CYS A 6 19.58 -19.30 -3.27
CA CYS A 6 18.64 -18.97 -4.35
C CYS A 6 19.01 -19.64 -5.66
N ALA A 7 20.30 -19.81 -5.95
CA ALA A 7 20.76 -20.45 -7.18
C ALA A 7 20.48 -21.96 -7.21
N GLU A 8 20.38 -22.60 -6.04
CA GLU A 8 20.07 -24.03 -5.92
C GLU A 8 18.56 -24.33 -6.06
N ILE A 9 17.70 -23.39 -5.63
CA ILE A 9 16.24 -23.58 -5.62
C ILE A 9 15.59 -23.05 -6.90
N CYS A 10 16.12 -21.96 -7.47
CA CYS A 10 15.53 -21.28 -8.62
C CYS A 10 16.04 -21.84 -9.95
N LYS A 11 15.15 -22.06 -10.92
CA LYS A 11 15.53 -22.48 -12.28
C LYS A 11 16.39 -21.46 -13.02
N ALA A 12 16.24 -20.17 -12.69
CA ALA A 12 17.03 -19.07 -13.22
C ALA A 12 17.05 -17.90 -12.23
N VAL A 13 18.17 -17.18 -12.19
CA VAL A 13 18.36 -16.00 -11.34
C VAL A 13 18.89 -14.87 -12.23
N TYR A 14 18.21 -13.73 -12.17
CA TYR A 14 18.55 -12.53 -12.94
C TYR A 14 18.95 -11.42 -11.96
N PRO A 15 20.24 -11.20 -11.72
CA PRO A 15 20.70 -10.17 -10.80
C PRO A 15 20.46 -8.77 -11.38
N VAL A 16 19.97 -7.87 -10.53
CA VAL A 16 19.75 -6.46 -10.88
C VAL A 16 20.53 -5.57 -9.91
N GLU A 17 21.32 -4.66 -10.45
CA GLU A 17 22.09 -3.67 -9.68
C GLU A 17 21.19 -2.47 -9.33
N ILE A 18 20.31 -2.63 -8.34
CA ILE A 18 19.29 -1.62 -7.97
C ILE A 18 19.95 -0.29 -7.62
N GLU A 19 20.91 -0.28 -6.70
CA GLU A 19 21.56 0.94 -6.22
C GLU A 19 22.23 1.73 -7.34
N LYS A 20 22.92 1.04 -8.23
CA LYS A 20 23.59 1.66 -9.38
C LYS A 20 22.58 2.27 -10.35
N SER A 21 21.44 1.62 -10.53
CA SER A 21 20.38 2.06 -11.45
C SER A 21 19.67 3.34 -11.01
N ILE A 22 19.79 3.74 -9.73
CA ILE A 22 19.12 4.91 -9.15
C ILE A 22 20.06 5.89 -8.46
N ALA A 23 21.37 5.67 -8.51
CA ALA A 23 22.36 6.48 -7.80
C ALA A 23 22.26 7.98 -8.15
N ASP A 24 22.06 8.32 -9.42
CA ASP A 24 21.94 9.68 -9.93
C ASP A 24 20.58 10.35 -9.60
N LEU A 25 19.58 9.58 -9.18
CA LEU A 25 18.27 10.11 -8.80
C LEU A 25 18.19 10.61 -7.36
N GLY A 26 19.13 10.20 -6.50
CA GLY A 26 19.18 10.58 -5.10
C GLY A 26 19.10 9.39 -4.13
N GLY A 27 19.36 8.18 -4.61
CA GLY A 27 19.61 7.00 -3.77
C GLY A 27 18.40 6.09 -3.55
N SER A 28 18.48 5.30 -2.49
CA SER A 28 17.61 4.15 -2.22
C SER A 28 16.11 4.44 -2.08
N ILE A 29 15.72 5.70 -1.85
CA ILE A 29 14.30 6.08 -1.75
C ILE A 29 13.50 5.82 -3.03
N TYR A 30 14.17 5.69 -4.18
CA TYR A 30 13.56 5.40 -5.47
C TYR A 30 13.58 3.91 -5.85
N ALA A 31 14.20 3.06 -5.01
CA ALA A 31 14.35 1.63 -5.27
C ALA A 31 13.01 0.92 -5.47
N ASN A 32 12.01 1.25 -4.66
CA ASN A 32 10.68 0.64 -4.77
C ASN A 32 10.04 0.88 -6.14
N ASN A 33 10.15 2.09 -6.70
CA ASN A 33 9.58 2.38 -8.01
C ASN A 33 10.40 1.77 -9.15
N LEU A 34 11.72 1.61 -9.00
CA LEU A 34 12.52 0.81 -9.93
C LEU A 34 12.02 -0.65 -9.96
N VAL A 35 11.86 -1.27 -8.78
CA VAL A 35 11.36 -2.66 -8.67
C VAL A 35 9.94 -2.79 -9.21
N ASN A 36 9.06 -1.84 -8.90
CA ASN A 36 7.70 -1.80 -9.46
C ASN A 36 7.73 -1.73 -11.00
N GLY A 37 8.66 -0.97 -11.59
CA GLY A 37 8.86 -0.91 -13.04
C GLY A 37 9.29 -2.26 -13.61
N ILE A 38 10.23 -2.96 -12.94
CA ILE A 38 10.65 -4.31 -13.34
C ILE A 38 9.47 -5.26 -13.33
N LEU A 39 8.72 -5.30 -12.22
CA LEU A 39 7.55 -6.16 -12.09
C LEU A 39 6.49 -5.83 -13.14
N SER A 40 6.20 -4.54 -13.33
CA SER A 40 5.25 -4.09 -14.35
C SER A 40 5.62 -4.59 -15.76
N GLY A 41 6.90 -4.53 -16.11
CA GLY A 41 7.36 -5.03 -17.39
C GLY A 41 7.39 -6.56 -17.50
N LEU A 42 7.62 -7.30 -16.40
CA LEU A 42 7.57 -8.76 -16.37
C LEU A 42 6.11 -9.27 -16.47
N PHE A 43 5.18 -8.59 -15.82
CA PHE A 43 3.76 -8.95 -15.80
C PHE A 43 2.96 -8.32 -16.95
N LEU A 44 3.61 -7.66 -17.90
CA LEU A 44 2.98 -7.01 -19.05
C LEU A 44 1.82 -6.05 -18.64
N CYS A 45 2.02 -5.32 -17.53
CA CYS A 45 1.04 -4.38 -17.03
C CYS A 45 0.90 -3.15 -17.95
N ASP A 46 -0.20 -2.41 -17.76
CA ASP A 46 -0.38 -1.09 -18.37
C ASP A 46 0.55 -0.08 -17.70
N HIS A 47 1.56 0.38 -18.43
CA HIS A 47 2.55 1.31 -17.90
C HIS A 47 1.98 2.72 -17.69
N ASP A 48 1.00 3.16 -18.47
CA ASP A 48 0.37 4.49 -18.34
C ASP A 48 -0.43 4.56 -17.03
N ALA A 49 -1.07 3.48 -16.63
CA ALA A 49 -1.68 3.37 -15.31
C ALA A 49 -0.64 3.51 -14.19
N GLY A 50 0.54 2.91 -14.36
CA GLY A 50 1.67 3.03 -13.43
C GLY A 50 2.18 4.48 -13.30
N PHE A 51 2.37 5.17 -14.41
CA PHE A 51 2.77 6.59 -14.42
C PHE A 51 1.74 7.48 -13.73
N SER A 52 0.46 7.26 -14.03
CA SER A 52 -0.64 8.02 -13.44
C SER A 52 -0.72 7.81 -11.92
N LEU A 53 -0.53 6.59 -11.46
CA LEU A 53 -0.50 6.26 -10.04
C LEU A 53 0.67 6.92 -9.32
N ILE A 54 1.89 6.84 -9.87
CA ILE A 54 3.08 7.51 -9.32
C ILE A 54 2.83 9.01 -9.19
N ARG A 55 2.29 9.63 -10.24
CA ARG A 55 1.96 11.05 -10.21
C ARG A 55 0.96 11.38 -9.10
N SER A 56 -0.11 10.62 -8.97
CA SER A 56 -1.13 10.86 -7.94
C SER A 56 -0.59 10.74 -6.51
N ILE A 57 0.34 9.81 -6.26
CA ILE A 57 0.93 9.58 -4.94
C ILE A 57 1.94 10.67 -4.57
N PHE A 58 2.75 11.10 -5.52
CA PHE A 58 3.90 11.97 -5.24
C PHE A 58 3.69 13.45 -5.58
N LEU A 59 2.56 13.83 -6.21
CA LEU A 59 2.30 15.21 -6.63
C LEU A 59 2.38 16.22 -5.47
N SER A 60 1.89 15.85 -4.29
CA SER A 60 1.96 16.69 -3.10
C SER A 60 3.38 16.96 -2.59
N LYS A 61 4.38 16.17 -3.04
CA LYS A 61 5.80 16.31 -2.70
C LYS A 61 6.59 17.11 -3.75
N GLY A 62 5.91 17.59 -4.81
CA GLY A 62 6.49 18.42 -5.88
C GLY A 62 6.88 17.63 -7.13
N GLU A 63 6.91 18.35 -8.25
CA GLU A 63 7.15 17.79 -9.59
C GLU A 63 8.53 17.14 -9.75
N ASP A 64 9.59 17.63 -9.06
CA ASP A 64 10.91 17.00 -9.09
C ASP A 64 10.84 15.57 -8.51
N THR A 65 10.12 15.40 -7.39
CA THR A 65 9.91 14.07 -6.78
C THR A 65 9.11 13.16 -7.71
N VAL A 66 8.07 13.68 -8.35
CA VAL A 66 7.29 12.92 -9.36
C VAL A 66 8.19 12.46 -10.50
N SER A 67 8.97 13.37 -11.08
CA SER A 67 9.85 13.11 -12.22
C SER A 67 10.87 12.00 -11.90
N LYS A 68 11.52 12.08 -10.74
CA LYS A 68 12.51 11.08 -10.31
C LYS A 68 11.88 9.69 -10.09
N ASN A 69 10.69 9.64 -9.50
CA ASN A 69 9.97 8.38 -9.31
C ASN A 69 9.52 7.76 -10.65
N ILE A 70 9.05 8.58 -11.59
CA ILE A 70 8.73 8.13 -12.95
C ILE A 70 9.98 7.61 -13.66
N THR A 71 11.11 8.33 -13.55
CA THR A 71 12.38 7.90 -14.16
C THR A 71 12.83 6.56 -13.59
N ALA A 72 12.75 6.36 -12.27
CA ALA A 72 13.07 5.08 -11.65
C ALA A 72 12.18 3.95 -12.18
N TYR A 73 10.87 4.17 -12.27
CA TYR A 73 9.92 3.21 -12.81
C TYR A 73 10.21 2.87 -14.28
N GLN A 74 10.49 3.86 -15.12
CA GLN A 74 10.87 3.65 -16.52
C GLN A 74 12.14 2.81 -16.67
N ARG A 75 13.17 3.09 -15.86
CA ARG A 75 14.39 2.27 -15.83
C ARG A 75 14.10 0.83 -15.46
N GLY A 76 13.18 0.61 -14.51
CA GLY A 76 12.72 -0.73 -14.16
C GLY A 76 12.09 -1.46 -15.35
N ILE A 77 11.23 -0.79 -16.12
CA ILE A 77 10.65 -1.35 -17.35
C ILE A 77 11.74 -1.72 -18.35
N GLU A 78 12.74 -0.84 -18.57
CA GLU A 78 13.85 -1.15 -19.48
C GLU A 78 14.67 -2.35 -19.01
N ILE A 79 14.97 -2.46 -17.71
CA ILE A 79 15.65 -3.62 -17.14
C ILE A 79 14.83 -4.89 -17.38
N SER A 80 13.51 -4.84 -17.22
CA SER A 80 12.65 -6.00 -17.45
C SER A 80 12.71 -6.55 -18.87
N LYS A 81 13.03 -5.72 -19.87
CA LYS A 81 13.18 -6.14 -21.28
C LYS A 81 14.38 -7.08 -21.48
N GLN A 82 15.38 -6.96 -20.61
CA GLN A 82 16.58 -7.82 -20.64
C GLN A 82 16.35 -9.18 -19.97
N ILE A 83 15.25 -9.34 -19.23
CA ILE A 83 14.87 -10.58 -18.57
C ILE A 83 13.99 -11.39 -19.53
N PRO A 84 14.43 -12.61 -19.95
CA PRO A 84 13.71 -13.40 -20.96
C PRO A 84 12.44 -14.08 -20.43
N VAL A 85 12.00 -13.73 -19.23
CA VAL A 85 10.79 -14.26 -18.62
C VAL A 85 9.70 -13.19 -18.68
N LYS A 86 8.51 -13.56 -19.18
CA LYS A 86 7.31 -12.75 -19.12
C LYS A 86 6.19 -13.58 -18.53
N ILE A 87 5.37 -12.95 -17.72
CA ILE A 87 4.22 -13.57 -17.07
C ILE A 87 2.98 -12.87 -17.63
N ASP A 88 2.26 -13.56 -18.48
CA ASP A 88 1.01 -13.05 -19.01
C ASP A 88 -0.08 -13.18 -17.95
N ILE A 89 -0.62 -12.04 -17.53
CA ILE A 89 -1.70 -11.98 -16.54
C ILE A 89 -3.00 -11.79 -17.33
N ASN A 90 -3.97 -12.64 -17.05
CA ASN A 90 -5.29 -12.53 -17.63
C ASN A 90 -5.92 -11.18 -17.25
N LYS A 91 -6.16 -10.30 -18.21
CA LYS A 91 -6.78 -9.00 -17.99
C LYS A 91 -8.29 -9.16 -17.95
N ASP A 92 -8.89 -9.04 -16.78
CA ASP A 92 -10.33 -9.01 -16.60
C ASP A 92 -10.85 -7.58 -16.51
N SER A 93 -11.61 -7.14 -17.48
CA SER A 93 -12.21 -5.80 -17.50
C SER A 93 -13.22 -5.58 -16.36
N GLY A 94 -13.81 -6.64 -15.82
CA GLY A 94 -14.72 -6.57 -14.67
C GLY A 94 -14.02 -6.07 -13.40
N LEU A 95 -12.70 -6.29 -13.27
CA LEU A 95 -11.93 -5.83 -12.12
C LEU A 95 -11.81 -4.31 -12.03
N GLN A 96 -11.99 -3.57 -13.13
CA GLN A 96 -11.92 -2.11 -13.13
C GLN A 96 -12.99 -1.43 -12.26
N SER A 97 -14.13 -2.10 -12.09
CA SER A 97 -15.21 -1.62 -11.22
C SER A 97 -15.05 -2.03 -9.75
N MET A 98 -14.12 -2.93 -9.45
CA MET A 98 -13.89 -3.43 -8.11
C MET A 98 -12.94 -2.50 -7.33
N LYS A 99 -13.09 -2.50 -6.01
CA LYS A 99 -12.17 -1.84 -5.07
C LYS A 99 -11.37 -2.89 -4.34
N VAL A 100 -10.05 -2.71 -4.30
CA VAL A 100 -9.19 -3.53 -3.45
C VAL A 100 -9.19 -2.90 -2.06
N LEU A 101 -9.60 -3.68 -1.07
CA LEU A 101 -9.65 -3.27 0.33
C LEU A 101 -8.83 -4.25 1.17
N SER A 102 -8.13 -3.74 2.14
CA SER A 102 -7.56 -4.58 3.20
C SER A 102 -8.67 -5.08 4.13
N GLY A 103 -8.43 -6.19 4.84
CA GLY A 103 -9.37 -6.66 5.87
C GLY A 103 -9.65 -5.60 6.93
N THR A 104 -8.64 -4.84 7.30
CA THR A 104 -8.73 -3.72 8.25
C THR A 104 -9.67 -2.62 7.77
N GLU A 105 -9.54 -2.20 6.50
CA GLU A 105 -10.44 -1.21 5.90
C GLU A 105 -11.86 -1.75 5.77
N SER A 106 -12.00 -3.02 5.42
CA SER A 106 -13.31 -3.68 5.30
C SER A 106 -14.05 -3.74 6.63
N ILE A 107 -13.36 -4.02 7.73
CA ILE A 107 -13.92 -3.97 9.09
C ILE A 107 -14.38 -2.55 9.43
N GLY A 108 -13.53 -1.55 9.18
CA GLY A 108 -13.88 -0.15 9.44
C GLY A 108 -15.08 0.33 8.61
N ILE A 109 -15.13 -0.03 7.33
CA ILE A 109 -16.27 0.28 6.45
C ILE A 109 -17.54 -0.39 6.99
N GLY A 110 -17.44 -1.66 7.39
CA GLY A 110 -18.57 -2.39 7.98
C GLY A 110 -19.08 -1.76 9.27
N ALA A 111 -18.19 -1.31 10.16
CA ALA A 111 -18.55 -0.60 11.38
C ALA A 111 -19.28 0.71 11.07
N ILE A 112 -18.77 1.51 10.14
CA ILE A 112 -19.40 2.77 9.70
C ILE A 112 -20.78 2.48 9.09
N ALA A 113 -20.89 1.49 8.22
CA ALA A 113 -22.15 1.10 7.60
C ALA A 113 -23.18 0.56 8.63
N GLY A 114 -22.69 -0.03 9.73
CA GLY A 114 -23.50 -0.50 10.85
C GLY A 114 -23.93 0.61 11.82
N GLY A 115 -23.50 1.87 11.61
CA GLY A 115 -23.87 3.00 12.44
C GLY A 115 -22.98 3.17 13.68
N CYS A 116 -21.70 2.78 13.58
CA CYS A 116 -20.73 2.98 14.65
C CYS A 116 -20.40 4.47 14.81
N ASP A 117 -20.75 5.05 15.95
CA ASP A 117 -20.49 6.46 16.29
C ASP A 117 -19.29 6.64 17.22
N PHE A 118 -18.86 5.57 17.88
CA PHE A 118 -17.73 5.61 18.81
C PHE A 118 -16.84 4.37 18.68
N ILE A 119 -15.53 4.57 18.70
CA ILE A 119 -14.56 3.48 18.80
C ILE A 119 -13.50 3.82 19.84
N ALA A 120 -13.23 2.89 20.74
CA ALA A 120 -12.08 2.92 21.63
C ALA A 120 -11.25 1.67 21.45
N SER A 121 -9.93 1.81 21.43
CA SER A 121 -9.02 0.67 21.29
C SER A 121 -7.68 0.94 21.94
N TYR A 122 -7.13 -0.08 22.58
CA TYR A 122 -5.71 -0.12 22.90
C TYR A 122 -4.90 -0.42 21.62
N PRO A 123 -3.83 0.36 21.32
CA PRO A 123 -3.11 0.26 20.06
C PRO A 123 -2.20 -0.97 20.01
N MET A 124 -2.78 -2.14 19.81
CA MET A 124 -2.10 -3.42 19.68
C MET A 124 -2.44 -4.07 18.32
N SER A 125 -1.43 -4.68 17.67
CA SER A 125 -1.67 -5.43 16.44
C SER A 125 -2.53 -6.67 16.73
N PRO A 126 -3.54 -6.95 15.88
CA PRO A 126 -3.86 -6.34 14.59
C PRO A 126 -4.90 -5.19 14.64
N SER A 127 -5.44 -4.85 15.82
CA SER A 127 -6.54 -3.87 15.97
C SER A 127 -6.15 -2.43 15.61
N THR A 128 -4.88 -2.07 15.79
CA THR A 128 -4.36 -0.71 15.50
C THR A 128 -4.70 -0.22 14.09
N GLY A 129 -4.71 -1.11 13.11
CA GLY A 129 -5.05 -0.74 11.74
C GLY A 129 -6.51 -0.29 11.59
N VAL A 130 -7.45 -0.92 12.31
CA VAL A 130 -8.87 -0.52 12.32
C VAL A 130 -9.01 0.84 12.98
N LEU A 131 -8.39 1.05 14.15
CA LEU A 131 -8.40 2.34 14.85
C LEU A 131 -7.87 3.47 13.95
N ALA A 132 -6.73 3.24 13.29
CA ALA A 132 -6.12 4.20 12.37
C ALA A 132 -7.00 4.50 11.14
N TYR A 133 -7.69 3.49 10.60
CA TYR A 133 -8.64 3.70 9.52
C TYR A 133 -9.84 4.53 9.98
N MET A 134 -10.45 4.18 11.12
CA MET A 134 -11.59 4.91 11.69
C MET A 134 -11.21 6.36 12.03
N ALA A 135 -10.01 6.60 12.55
CA ALA A 135 -9.51 7.94 12.81
C ALA A 135 -9.43 8.81 11.54
N LYS A 136 -9.03 8.24 10.41
CA LYS A 136 -9.03 8.94 9.11
C LYS A 136 -10.44 9.28 8.63
N GLN A 137 -11.44 8.50 9.03
CA GLN A 137 -12.82 8.68 8.63
C GLN A 137 -13.64 9.52 9.63
N SER A 138 -13.12 9.77 10.82
CA SER A 138 -13.83 10.39 11.96
C SER A 138 -14.55 11.69 11.57
N MET A 139 -13.83 12.63 10.97
CA MET A 139 -14.41 13.93 10.57
C MET A 139 -15.47 13.80 9.47
N LYS A 140 -15.35 12.82 8.59
CA LYS A 140 -16.27 12.62 7.47
C LYS A 140 -17.59 12.03 7.92
N PHE A 141 -17.55 11.13 8.88
CA PHE A 141 -18.72 10.37 9.35
C PHE A 141 -19.17 10.72 10.77
N GLY A 142 -18.52 11.68 11.42
CA GLY A 142 -18.89 12.13 12.78
C GLY A 142 -18.56 11.13 13.88
N ILE A 143 -17.55 10.26 13.66
CA ILE A 143 -17.20 9.19 14.59
C ILE A 143 -16.20 9.70 15.63
N ALA A 144 -16.50 9.49 16.90
CA ALA A 144 -15.54 9.72 17.97
C ALA A 144 -14.56 8.54 18.07
N VAL A 145 -13.25 8.85 18.08
CA VAL A 145 -12.19 7.85 18.08
C VAL A 145 -11.23 8.11 19.23
N GLU A 146 -11.12 7.16 20.14
CA GLU A 146 -10.29 7.26 21.33
C GLU A 146 -9.26 6.15 21.41
N GLN A 147 -8.03 6.53 21.78
CA GLN A 147 -6.97 5.59 22.07
C GLN A 147 -6.92 5.34 23.58
N ALA A 148 -7.21 4.11 23.98
CA ALA A 148 -7.17 3.73 25.38
C ALA A 148 -5.76 3.30 25.82
N GLU A 149 -5.49 3.41 27.13
CA GLU A 149 -4.22 3.02 27.76
C GLU A 149 -4.06 1.50 27.89
N ASP A 150 -5.19 0.77 27.97
CA ASP A 150 -5.25 -0.69 28.05
C ASP A 150 -6.61 -1.20 27.54
N GLU A 151 -6.76 -2.53 27.46
CA GLU A 151 -7.98 -3.16 26.96
C GLU A 151 -9.18 -2.97 27.90
N ILE A 152 -8.93 -2.93 29.22
CA ILE A 152 -9.99 -2.71 30.22
C ILE A 152 -10.55 -1.29 30.09
N ALA A 153 -9.68 -0.30 29.92
CA ALA A 153 -10.08 1.07 29.66
C ALA A 153 -10.88 1.17 28.36
N ALA A 154 -10.44 0.52 27.29
CA ALA A 154 -11.15 0.52 26.00
C ALA A 154 -12.58 -0.03 26.12
N ILE A 155 -12.75 -1.16 26.82
CA ILE A 155 -14.07 -1.76 27.05
C ILE A 155 -14.96 -0.84 27.90
N ASN A 156 -14.42 -0.23 28.95
CA ASN A 156 -15.21 0.68 29.79
C ASN A 156 -15.62 1.94 29.03
N MET A 157 -14.76 2.50 28.18
CA MET A 157 -15.09 3.60 27.29
C MET A 157 -16.23 3.23 26.33
N MET A 158 -16.18 2.05 25.73
CA MET A 158 -17.22 1.55 24.84
C MET A 158 -18.56 1.36 25.57
N LEU A 159 -18.55 0.78 26.78
CA LEU A 159 -19.75 0.64 27.59
C LEU A 159 -20.35 2.00 27.96
N GLY A 160 -19.51 2.98 28.32
CA GLY A 160 -19.93 4.34 28.60
C GLY A 160 -20.54 5.02 27.37
N ALA A 161 -19.95 4.90 26.21
CA ALA A 161 -20.44 5.41 24.95
C ALA A 161 -21.83 4.82 24.61
N TRP A 162 -21.97 3.50 24.74
CA TRP A 162 -23.24 2.83 24.49
C TRP A 162 -24.34 3.29 25.48
N TYR A 163 -23.99 3.42 26.76
CA TYR A 163 -24.93 3.98 27.75
C TYR A 163 -25.38 5.41 27.41
N ALA A 164 -24.50 6.19 26.78
CA ALA A 164 -24.78 7.53 26.27
C ALA A 164 -25.50 7.54 24.90
N SER A 165 -25.95 6.39 24.38
CA SER A 165 -26.59 6.23 23.06
C SER A 165 -25.69 6.57 21.87
N ALA A 166 -24.36 6.33 22.00
CA ALA A 166 -23.40 6.39 20.94
C ALA A 166 -22.85 4.96 20.67
N PRO A 167 -23.51 4.19 19.78
CA PRO A 167 -23.12 2.81 19.47
C PRO A 167 -21.81 2.71 18.69
#